data_3693ab4dfef5f18aadfb2560915eb3ca
#
_entry.id   3693ab4dfef5f18aadfb2560915eb3ca
#
_cell.length_a   1.000
_cell.length_b   1.000
_cell.length_c   1.000
_cell.angle_alpha   90.00
_cell.angle_beta   90.00
_cell.angle_gamma   90.00
#
_symmetry.space_group_name_H-M   'P 1'
#
loop_
_entity.id
_entity.type
_entity.pdbx_description
1 polymer ?
#
loop_
_entity_poly.entity_id
_entity_poly.type
_entity_poly.pdbx_seq_one_letter_code
_entity_poly.pdbx_strand_id
1 'polypeptide(L)'
;MNSETLSAVLGAKNRRKVLYLLEKEKLTPSQIMKRIGMYESHTSRALKELLNISLIECENPKERRFRFYKITELGKQVAKKTRKILKEIGKE
;
A
#
# COMPACT_ATOMS: atom_id res chain seq x y z
N MET A 1 15.56 -2.89 -6.03
CA MET A 1 14.62 -1.80 -5.68
C MET A 1 15.12 -0.52 -6.32
N ASN A 2 14.32 0.08 -7.18
CA ASN A 2 14.76 1.29 -7.87
C ASN A 2 14.18 2.55 -7.23
N SER A 3 14.73 3.71 -7.63
CA SER A 3 14.32 4.99 -7.07
C SER A 3 12.87 5.36 -7.41
N GLU A 4 12.37 4.91 -8.55
CA GLU A 4 10.99 5.18 -8.96
C GLU A 4 9.99 4.52 -8.02
N THR A 5 10.28 3.29 -7.62
CA THR A 5 9.43 2.55 -6.68
C THR A 5 9.42 3.23 -5.32
N LEU A 6 10.59 3.66 -4.85
CA LEU A 6 10.68 4.38 -3.59
C LEU A 6 9.94 5.72 -3.66
N SER A 7 10.12 6.46 -4.75
CA SER A 7 9.45 7.75 -4.96
C SER A 7 7.94 7.60 -5.00
N ALA A 8 7.44 6.52 -5.60
CA ALA A 8 6.00 6.27 -5.68
C ALA A 8 5.36 6.18 -4.28
N VAL A 9 6.10 5.65 -3.33
CA VAL A 9 5.61 5.51 -1.95
C VAL A 9 5.89 6.78 -1.14
N LEU A 10 7.08 7.34 -1.27
CA LEU A 10 7.46 8.56 -0.55
C LEU A 10 6.64 9.77 -0.97
N GLY A 11 6.30 9.86 -2.25
CA GLY A 11 5.60 11.01 -2.81
C GLY A 11 4.09 10.97 -2.71
N ALA A 12 3.50 9.88 -2.20
CA ALA A 12 2.05 9.74 -2.15
C ALA A 12 1.59 9.20 -0.79
N LYS A 13 1.09 10.10 0.01
CA LYS A 13 0.64 9.79 1.37
C LYS A 13 -0.39 8.66 1.42
N ASN A 14 -1.36 8.66 0.49
CA ASN A 14 -2.40 7.63 0.47
C ASN A 14 -1.84 6.25 0.13
N ARG A 15 -0.97 6.17 -0.88
CA ARG A 15 -0.32 4.90 -1.23
C ARG A 15 0.51 4.39 -0.05
N ARG A 16 1.23 5.28 0.60
CA ARG A 16 2.08 4.93 1.74
C ARG A 16 1.25 4.39 2.90
N LYS A 17 0.14 5.06 3.23
CA LYS A 17 -0.75 4.61 4.30
C LYS A 17 -1.32 3.22 4.04
N VAL A 18 -1.76 2.98 2.81
CA VAL A 18 -2.32 1.68 2.42
C VAL A 18 -1.25 0.59 2.51
N LEU A 19 -0.06 0.86 1.96
CA LEU A 19 1.03 -0.11 1.99
C LEU A 19 1.40 -0.48 3.41
N TYR A 20 1.55 0.51 4.29
CA TYR A 20 1.93 0.27 5.69
C TYR A 20 0.86 -0.49 6.45
N LEU A 21 -0.41 -0.23 6.14
CA LEU A 21 -1.50 -0.96 6.76
C LEU A 21 -1.46 -2.43 6.38
N LEU A 22 -1.18 -2.72 5.11
CA LEU A 22 -1.13 -4.09 4.60
C LEU A 22 0.10 -4.87 5.07
N GLU A 23 1.08 -4.20 5.65
CA GLU A 23 2.19 -4.91 6.30
C GLU A 23 1.70 -5.79 7.46
N LYS A 24 0.63 -5.38 8.09
CA LYS A 24 0.13 -6.03 9.31
C LYS A 24 -0.80 -7.20 9.02
N GLU A 25 -1.64 -7.05 7.99
CA GLU A 25 -2.62 -8.08 7.63
C GLU A 25 -3.20 -7.81 6.25
N LYS A 26 -3.70 -8.86 5.63
CA LYS A 26 -4.43 -8.72 4.38
C LYS A 26 -5.82 -8.13 4.69
N LEU A 27 -6.30 -7.25 3.82
CA LEU A 27 -7.56 -6.53 4.04
C LEU A 27 -8.32 -6.36 2.73
N THR A 28 -9.64 -6.20 2.86
CA THR A 28 -10.49 -5.80 1.74
C THR A 28 -10.45 -4.28 1.61
N PRO A 29 -10.85 -3.73 0.45
CA PRO A 29 -10.92 -2.27 0.29
C PRO A 29 -11.80 -1.60 1.34
N SER A 30 -12.94 -2.21 1.70
CA SER A 30 -13.83 -1.68 2.74
C SER A 30 -13.14 -1.57 4.08
N GLN A 31 -12.37 -2.60 4.43
CA GLN A 31 -11.63 -2.59 5.69
C GLN A 31 -10.53 -1.52 5.69
N ILE A 32 -9.85 -1.37 4.55
CA ILE A 32 -8.82 -0.32 4.40
C ILE A 32 -9.46 1.06 4.60
N MET A 33 -10.57 1.31 3.92
CA MET A 33 -11.29 2.58 4.02
C MET A 33 -11.65 2.92 5.46
N LYS A 34 -12.16 1.94 6.19
CA LYS A 34 -12.54 2.14 7.59
C LYS A 34 -11.35 2.41 8.49
N ARG A 35 -10.25 1.68 8.27
CA ARG A 35 -9.04 1.80 9.11
C ARG A 35 -8.35 3.13 8.94
N ILE A 36 -8.33 3.65 7.71
CA ILE A 36 -7.59 4.88 7.38
C ILE A 36 -8.51 6.10 7.33
N GLY A 37 -9.82 5.90 7.16
CA GLY A 37 -10.76 7.00 6.99
C GLY A 37 -10.63 7.62 5.61
N MET A 38 -10.44 6.79 4.60
CA MET A 38 -10.20 7.24 3.23
C MET A 38 -11.43 7.00 2.37
N TYR A 39 -11.69 7.92 1.42
CA TYR A 39 -12.79 7.74 0.47
C TYR A 39 -12.51 6.60 -0.49
N GLU A 40 -13.59 6.03 -1.03
CA GLU A 40 -13.52 4.91 -1.97
C GLU A 40 -12.62 5.21 -3.17
N SER A 41 -12.79 6.40 -3.77
CA SER A 41 -12.00 6.79 -4.95
C SER A 41 -10.51 6.84 -4.66
N HIS A 42 -10.13 7.35 -3.50
CA HIS A 42 -8.73 7.43 -3.10
C HIS A 42 -8.16 6.04 -2.79
N THR A 43 -8.96 5.20 -2.13
CA THR A 43 -8.57 3.83 -1.81
C THR A 43 -8.36 3.01 -3.09
N SER A 44 -9.32 3.06 -4.01
CA SER A 44 -9.23 2.34 -5.28
C SER A 44 -8.01 2.76 -6.08
N ARG A 45 -7.73 4.05 -6.14
CA ARG A 45 -6.57 4.57 -6.86
C ARG A 45 -5.27 4.10 -6.23
N ALA A 46 -5.16 4.19 -4.90
CA ALA A 46 -3.97 3.75 -4.19
C ALA A 46 -3.72 2.25 -4.41
N LEU A 47 -4.76 1.43 -4.31
CA LEU A 47 -4.65 -0.01 -4.56
C LEU A 47 -4.19 -0.31 -5.97
N LYS A 48 -4.80 0.35 -6.96
CA LYS A 48 -4.44 0.15 -8.36
C LYS A 48 -2.98 0.50 -8.63
N GLU A 49 -2.53 1.62 -8.09
CA GLU A 49 -1.15 2.06 -8.26
C GLU A 49 -0.15 1.12 -7.58
N LEU A 50 -0.48 0.64 -6.39
CA LEU A 50 0.38 -0.31 -5.67
C LEU A 50 0.42 -1.66 -6.39
N LEU A 51 -0.69 -2.11 -6.97
CA LEU A 51 -0.73 -3.32 -7.77
C LEU A 51 0.16 -3.18 -9.01
N ASN A 52 0.09 -2.03 -9.68
CA ASN A 52 0.85 -1.78 -10.90
C ASN A 52 2.36 -1.85 -10.70
N ILE A 53 2.83 -1.50 -9.51
CA ILE A 53 4.26 -1.56 -9.20
C ILE A 53 4.62 -2.77 -8.34
N SER A 54 3.70 -3.73 -8.23
CA SER A 54 3.90 -5.03 -7.59
C SER A 54 4.26 -4.98 -6.11
N LEU A 55 3.83 -3.95 -5.41
CA LEU A 55 4.05 -3.85 -3.97
C LEU A 55 2.97 -4.57 -3.16
N ILE A 56 1.83 -4.80 -3.78
CA ILE A 56 0.74 -5.58 -3.20
C ILE A 56 0.19 -6.51 -4.27
N GLU A 57 -0.59 -7.49 -3.83
CA GLU A 57 -1.28 -8.39 -4.76
C GLU A 57 -2.65 -8.75 -4.19
N CYS A 58 -3.55 -9.17 -5.08
CA CYS A 58 -4.86 -9.68 -4.67
C CYS A 58 -4.73 -11.17 -4.41
N GLU A 59 -5.09 -11.60 -3.21
CA GLU A 59 -4.99 -13.01 -2.83
C GLU A 59 -5.99 -13.89 -3.55
N ASN A 60 -7.17 -13.33 -3.85
CA ASN A 60 -8.29 -14.08 -4.46
C ASN A 60 -8.85 -13.35 -5.67
N PRO A 61 -8.06 -13.21 -6.76
CA PRO A 61 -8.45 -12.36 -7.90
C PRO A 61 -9.68 -12.83 -8.67
N LYS A 62 -10.10 -14.07 -8.50
CA LYS A 62 -11.30 -14.60 -9.17
C LYS A 62 -12.59 -14.17 -8.48
N GLU A 63 -12.50 -13.71 -7.25
CA GLU A 63 -13.66 -13.25 -6.50
C GLU A 63 -14.03 -11.85 -6.93
N ARG A 64 -15.34 -11.55 -6.97
CA ARG A 64 -15.84 -10.21 -7.28
C ARG A 64 -16.02 -9.37 -6.02
N ARG A 65 -16.35 -10.06 -4.92
CA ARG A 65 -16.57 -9.43 -3.62
C ARG A 65 -15.54 -9.95 -2.64
N PHE A 66 -15.25 -9.14 -1.63
CA PHE A 66 -14.33 -9.52 -0.57
C PHE A 66 -12.96 -9.93 -1.12
N ARG A 67 -12.46 -9.11 -2.05
CA ARG A 67 -11.11 -9.28 -2.53
C ARG A 67 -10.14 -8.83 -1.45
N PHE A 68 -9.26 -9.74 -1.06
CA PHE A 68 -8.24 -9.42 -0.07
C PHE A 68 -6.95 -9.01 -0.76
N TYR A 69 -6.40 -7.90 -0.32
CA TYR A 69 -5.11 -7.41 -0.82
C TYR A 69 -4.07 -7.64 0.25
N LYS A 70 -2.90 -8.07 -0.17
CA LYS A 70 -1.79 -8.35 0.74
C LYS A 70 -0.51 -7.77 0.19
N ILE A 71 0.42 -7.50 1.08
CA ILE A 71 1.73 -6.96 0.70
C ILE A 71 2.60 -8.07 0.09
N THR A 72 3.39 -7.72 -0.93
CA THR A 72 4.35 -8.64 -1.53
C THR A 72 5.68 -8.54 -0.78
N GLU A 73 6.61 -9.43 -1.10
CA GLU A 73 7.95 -9.37 -0.53
C GLU A 73 8.63 -8.06 -0.91
N LEU A 74 8.49 -7.64 -2.17
CA LEU A 74 8.99 -6.34 -2.61
C LEU A 74 8.34 -5.20 -1.83
N GLY A 75 7.02 -5.30 -1.60
CA GLY A 75 6.30 -4.31 -0.81
C GLY A 75 6.84 -4.17 0.59
N LYS A 76 7.18 -5.29 1.23
CA LYS A 76 7.77 -5.28 2.58
C LYS A 76 9.11 -4.55 2.60
N GLN A 77 9.94 -4.80 1.60
CA GLN A 77 11.24 -4.14 1.48
C GLN A 77 11.08 -2.64 1.27
N VAL A 78 10.16 -2.25 0.40
CA VAL A 78 9.88 -0.83 0.12
C VAL A 78 9.30 -0.13 1.35
N ALA A 79 8.38 -0.78 2.05
CA ALA A 79 7.79 -0.22 3.27
C ALA A 79 8.87 0.04 4.32
N LYS A 80 9.76 -0.91 4.53
CA LYS A 80 10.85 -0.79 5.49
C LYS A 80 11.80 0.35 5.10
N LYS A 81 12.19 0.40 3.83
CA LYS A 81 13.13 1.40 3.33
C LYS A 81 12.55 2.82 3.40
N THR A 82 11.30 2.99 2.95
CA THR A 82 10.66 4.31 2.97
C THR A 82 10.40 4.79 4.39
N ARG A 83 10.05 3.88 5.30
CA ARG A 83 9.86 4.25 6.70
C ARG A 83 11.16 4.77 7.31
N LYS A 84 12.27 4.11 7.01
CA LYS A 84 13.58 4.53 7.46
C LYS A 84 13.95 5.91 6.92
N ILE A 85 13.73 6.13 5.63
CA ILE A 85 14.00 7.44 5.00
C ILE A 85 13.17 8.54 5.65
N LEU A 86 11.88 8.31 5.85
CA LEU A 86 10.99 9.31 6.46
C LEU A 86 11.40 9.62 7.89
N LYS A 87 11.83 8.62 8.63
CA LYS A 87 12.29 8.80 9.99
C LYS A 87 13.56 9.65 10.05
N GLU A 88 14.48 9.42 9.12
CA GLU A 88 15.74 10.16 9.05
C GLU A 88 15.53 11.64 8.74
N ILE A 89 14.51 11.98 7.96
CA ILE A 89 14.21 13.37 7.62
C ILE A 89 13.16 13.99 8.54
N GLY A 90 12.78 13.30 9.61
CA GLY A 90 11.85 13.82 10.60
C GLY A 90 10.41 13.96 10.15
N LYS A 91 9.98 13.18 9.17
CA LYS A 91 8.63 13.24 8.62
C LYS A 91 7.67 12.20 9.21
N GLU A 92 8.18 11.38 10.08
CA GLU A 92 7.35 10.31 10.64
C GLU A 92 7.43 10.23 12.14
#